data_3aa4178cc2d51583846b50c82d8dd6f8
#
_entry.id   3aa4178cc2d51583846b50c82d8dd6f8
#
_cell.length_a   1.000
_cell.length_b   1.000
_cell.length_c   1.000
_cell.angle_alpha   90.00
_cell.angle_beta   90.00
_cell.angle_gamma   90.00
#
_symmetry.space_group_name_H-M   'P 1'
#
loop_
_entity.id
_entity.type
_entity.pdbx_description
1 polymer ?
#
loop_
_entity_poly.entity_id
_entity_poly.type
_entity_poly.pdbx_seq_one_letter_code
_entity_poly.pdbx_strand_id
1 'polypeptide(L)'
;MRRRAFITLLGGATAAWPLGARAQQAAMPVVGVLHQGAPEANRDFIGSFLQGLRQSGYVEGRSVKIESRWAEAHYDRLPALAADLAHQNVTVMAAAYLPAALAAKSATSTIPVVFVSGSDPIEAGLVTSFNRPSGNVTGIVITAMLGSKRLELLRQLVHRTIYLAGMEPMARRRLPRAGGSVSLS
;
A
#
# COMPACT_ATOMS: atom_id res chain seq x y z
N MET A 1 -9.40 73.40 -9.76
CA MET A 1 -9.02 72.20 -8.99
C MET A 1 -8.87 71.02 -9.96
N ARG A 2 -7.77 70.31 -9.92
CA ARG A 2 -7.12 69.64 -11.05
C ARG A 2 -7.61 68.20 -11.28
N ARG A 3 -8.51 68.01 -12.24
CA ARG A 3 -9.01 66.70 -12.67
C ARG A 3 -7.95 65.85 -13.43
N ARG A 4 -6.80 66.44 -13.77
CA ARG A 4 -5.74 65.71 -14.54
C ARG A 4 -4.79 64.86 -13.71
N ALA A 5 -4.70 65.05 -12.41
CA ALA A 5 -3.80 64.27 -11.56
C ALA A 5 -4.37 62.91 -11.10
N PHE A 6 -5.69 62.68 -11.27
CA PHE A 6 -6.32 61.43 -10.84
C PHE A 6 -6.19 60.31 -11.88
N ILE A 7 -6.01 60.65 -13.18
CA ILE A 7 -5.97 59.66 -14.25
C ILE A 7 -4.57 59.02 -14.38
N THR A 8 -3.52 59.71 -13.96
CA THR A 8 -2.14 59.17 -14.01
C THR A 8 -1.83 58.17 -12.91
N LEU A 9 -2.59 58.13 -11.80
CA LEU A 9 -2.40 57.19 -10.73
C LEU A 9 -3.12 55.82 -10.97
N LEU A 10 -4.14 55.77 -11.83
CA LEU A 10 -4.81 54.52 -12.20
C LEU A 10 -4.13 53.73 -13.30
N GLY A 11 -3.27 54.37 -14.11
CA GLY A 11 -2.57 53.73 -15.23
C GLY A 11 -1.34 52.91 -14.84
N GLY A 12 -0.81 53.10 -13.62
CA GLY A 12 0.38 52.37 -13.14
C GLY A 12 0.11 51.02 -12.50
N ALA A 13 -1.13 50.74 -12.10
CA ALA A 13 -1.48 49.52 -11.35
C ALA A 13 -1.74 48.30 -12.26
N THR A 14 -1.93 48.46 -13.55
CA THR A 14 -2.27 47.37 -14.48
C THR A 14 -1.06 46.63 -15.07
N ALA A 15 0.15 47.17 -14.93
CA ALA A 15 1.37 46.56 -15.47
C ALA A 15 2.05 45.55 -14.52
N ALA A 16 1.65 45.49 -13.24
CA ALA A 16 2.25 44.61 -12.23
C ALA A 16 1.56 43.25 -12.09
N TRP A 17 0.41 43.05 -12.74
CA TRP A 17 -0.41 41.83 -12.57
C TRP A 17 0.18 40.54 -13.20
N PRO A 18 0.91 40.56 -14.33
CA PRO A 18 1.40 39.32 -14.94
C PRO A 18 2.65 38.74 -14.28
N LEU A 19 3.32 39.45 -13.35
CA LEU A 19 4.54 38.96 -12.70
C LEU A 19 4.24 38.04 -11.50
N GLY A 20 3.08 38.16 -10.89
CA GLY A 20 2.65 37.28 -9.77
C GLY A 20 2.16 35.90 -10.20
N ALA A 21 1.72 35.76 -11.45
CA ALA A 21 1.15 34.48 -11.94
C ALA A 21 2.23 33.46 -12.37
N ARG A 22 3.48 33.82 -12.45
CA ARG A 22 4.59 32.90 -12.79
C ARG A 22 5.25 32.25 -11.58
N ALA A 23 4.87 32.60 -10.36
CA ALA A 23 5.55 32.16 -9.14
C ALA A 23 5.04 30.80 -8.59
N GLN A 24 4.03 30.19 -9.20
CA GLN A 24 3.54 28.86 -8.78
C GLN A 24 3.62 27.86 -9.93
N GLN A 25 4.80 27.65 -10.44
CA GLN A 25 5.11 26.37 -11.05
C GLN A 25 5.16 25.38 -9.88
N ALA A 26 4.02 24.76 -9.60
CA ALA A 26 3.93 23.77 -8.54
C ALA A 26 5.06 22.77 -8.75
N ALA A 27 5.93 22.63 -7.76
CA ALA A 27 7.01 21.66 -7.82
C ALA A 27 6.41 20.31 -8.17
N MET A 28 7.02 19.59 -9.13
CA MET A 28 6.54 18.28 -9.54
C MET A 28 6.37 17.37 -8.32
N PRO A 29 5.18 16.81 -8.08
CA PRO A 29 4.96 15.95 -6.91
C PRO A 29 5.87 14.73 -7.00
N VAL A 30 6.40 14.33 -5.84
CA VAL A 30 7.28 13.17 -5.71
C VAL A 30 6.53 12.06 -4.98
N VAL A 31 6.42 10.90 -5.62
CA VAL A 31 5.87 9.68 -5.00
C VAL A 31 7.02 8.80 -4.55
N GLY A 32 7.14 8.60 -3.25
CA GLY A 32 8.07 7.64 -2.67
C GLY A 32 7.46 6.24 -2.70
N VAL A 33 8.13 5.27 -3.30
CA VAL A 33 7.72 3.86 -3.28
C VAL A 33 8.64 3.09 -2.37
N LEU A 34 8.09 2.51 -1.30
CA LEU A 34 8.82 1.66 -0.36
C LEU A 34 8.37 0.21 -0.53
N HIS A 35 9.29 -0.68 -0.89
CA HIS A 35 9.00 -2.07 -1.15
C HIS A 35 9.96 -3.01 -0.38
N GLN A 36 9.39 -4.09 0.19
CA GLN A 36 10.17 -5.07 0.95
C GLN A 36 11.04 -6.00 0.10
N GLY A 37 10.66 -6.24 -1.16
CA GLY A 37 11.36 -7.15 -2.09
C GLY A 37 12.40 -6.45 -2.95
N ALA A 38 12.89 -7.16 -3.97
CA ALA A 38 13.82 -6.66 -4.98
C ALA A 38 13.08 -6.18 -6.24
N PRO A 39 13.61 -5.19 -6.98
CA PRO A 39 12.96 -4.63 -8.17
C PRO A 39 12.75 -5.66 -9.27
N GLU A 40 13.71 -6.59 -9.48
CA GLU A 40 13.64 -7.60 -10.54
C GLU A 40 12.46 -8.55 -10.36
N ALA A 41 12.21 -8.97 -9.12
CA ALA A 41 11.13 -9.90 -8.78
C ALA A 41 9.74 -9.23 -8.76
N ASN A 42 9.69 -7.89 -8.76
CA ASN A 42 8.45 -7.12 -8.61
C ASN A 42 8.18 -6.17 -9.79
N ARG A 43 8.70 -6.50 -10.98
CA ARG A 43 8.51 -5.69 -12.20
C ARG A 43 7.05 -5.49 -12.56
N ASP A 44 6.23 -6.54 -12.43
CA ASP A 44 4.81 -6.49 -12.75
C ASP A 44 4.04 -5.59 -11.76
N PHE A 45 4.43 -5.62 -10.48
CA PHE A 45 3.87 -4.72 -9.47
C PHE A 45 4.14 -3.25 -9.83
N ILE A 46 5.40 -2.91 -10.12
CA ILE A 46 5.76 -1.55 -10.50
C ILE A 46 5.13 -1.16 -11.84
N GLY A 47 5.12 -2.07 -12.83
CA GLY A 47 4.46 -1.84 -14.11
C GLY A 47 2.98 -1.49 -13.96
N SER A 48 2.26 -2.26 -13.14
CA SER A 48 0.85 -2.03 -12.83
C SER A 48 0.63 -0.72 -12.07
N PHE A 49 1.50 -0.40 -11.12
CA PHE A 49 1.45 0.86 -10.37
C PHE A 49 1.63 2.07 -11.29
N LEU A 50 2.66 2.06 -12.15
CA LEU A 50 2.90 3.13 -13.12
C LEU A 50 1.77 3.22 -14.15
N GLN A 51 1.16 2.10 -14.54
CA GLN A 51 0.00 2.10 -15.41
C GLN A 51 -1.20 2.77 -14.74
N GLY A 52 -1.46 2.48 -13.48
CA GLY A 52 -2.54 3.12 -12.71
C GLY A 52 -2.33 4.64 -12.58
N LEU A 53 -1.11 5.09 -12.33
CA LEU A 53 -0.77 6.51 -12.32
C LEU A 53 -1.05 7.17 -13.67
N ARG A 54 -0.64 6.54 -14.78
CA ARG A 54 -0.89 7.06 -16.15
C ARG A 54 -2.39 7.16 -16.44
N GLN A 55 -3.18 6.16 -16.06
CA GLN A 55 -4.64 6.19 -16.22
C GLN A 55 -5.29 7.32 -15.41
N SER A 56 -4.66 7.73 -14.31
CA SER A 56 -5.08 8.86 -13.48
C SER A 56 -4.49 10.21 -13.94
N GLY A 57 -3.80 10.26 -15.09
CA GLY A 57 -3.22 11.47 -15.66
C GLY A 57 -1.81 11.81 -15.15
N TYR A 58 -1.20 10.96 -14.32
CA TYR A 58 0.16 11.16 -13.83
C TYR A 58 1.16 10.39 -14.68
N VAL A 59 2.12 11.11 -15.28
CA VAL A 59 3.16 10.52 -16.14
C VAL A 59 4.52 10.80 -15.50
N GLU A 60 5.25 9.74 -15.20
CA GLU A 60 6.59 9.83 -14.64
C GLU A 60 7.52 10.69 -15.52
N GLY A 61 8.27 11.56 -14.88
CA GLY A 61 9.18 12.53 -15.54
C GLY A 61 8.50 13.71 -16.20
N ARG A 62 7.14 13.78 -16.23
CA ARG A 62 6.37 14.90 -16.79
C ARG A 62 5.49 15.59 -15.76
N SER A 63 4.69 14.84 -15.01
CA SER A 63 3.75 15.38 -14.02
C SER A 63 3.94 14.78 -12.64
N VAL A 64 4.79 13.77 -12.50
CA VAL A 64 5.15 13.11 -11.22
C VAL A 64 6.57 12.59 -11.31
N LYS A 65 7.31 12.64 -10.19
CA LYS A 65 8.59 11.96 -10.00
C LYS A 65 8.37 10.73 -9.10
N ILE A 66 9.02 9.61 -9.44
CA ILE A 66 8.98 8.39 -8.62
C ILE A 66 10.35 8.16 -7.99
N GLU A 67 10.36 8.04 -6.66
CA GLU A 67 11.54 7.69 -5.89
C GLU A 67 11.31 6.32 -5.22
N SER A 68 12.00 5.29 -5.69
CA SER A 68 11.81 3.93 -5.18
C SER A 68 12.91 3.52 -4.20
N ARG A 69 12.53 2.81 -3.14
CA ARG A 69 13.42 2.18 -2.18
C ARG A 69 13.05 0.72 -2.01
N TRP A 70 14.03 -0.14 -2.11
CA TRP A 70 13.89 -1.59 -2.11
C TRP A 70 14.68 -2.19 -0.96
N ALA A 71 14.01 -2.96 -0.13
CA ALA A 71 14.69 -3.62 1.00
C ALA A 71 15.37 -4.95 0.60
N GLU A 72 15.08 -5.50 -0.60
CA GLU A 72 15.67 -6.72 -1.14
C GLU A 72 15.55 -7.92 -0.17
N ALA A 73 14.37 -8.05 0.46
CA ALA A 73 14.06 -9.02 1.52
C ALA A 73 14.81 -8.80 2.86
N HIS A 74 15.61 -7.74 2.98
CA HIS A 74 16.24 -7.31 4.23
C HIS A 74 15.32 -6.36 4.98
N TYR A 75 14.38 -6.90 5.76
CA TYR A 75 13.34 -6.11 6.44
C TYR A 75 13.90 -5.12 7.47
N ASP A 76 15.06 -5.40 8.04
CA ASP A 76 15.82 -4.52 8.93
C ASP A 76 16.22 -3.19 8.27
N ARG A 77 16.31 -3.14 6.93
CA ARG A 77 16.60 -1.90 6.18
C ARG A 77 15.39 -0.99 6.01
N LEU A 78 14.16 -1.52 6.15
CA LEU A 78 12.93 -0.75 5.88
C LEU A 78 12.82 0.55 6.69
N PRO A 79 13.13 0.61 8.00
CA PRO A 79 13.06 1.85 8.75
C PRO A 79 13.97 2.95 8.19
N ALA A 80 15.21 2.61 7.83
CA ALA A 80 16.17 3.56 7.26
C ALA A 80 15.74 4.05 5.88
N LEU A 81 15.22 3.14 5.03
CA LEU A 81 14.69 3.47 3.69
C LEU A 81 13.44 4.34 3.76
N ALA A 82 12.56 4.10 4.72
CA ALA A 82 11.39 4.93 4.97
C ALA A 82 11.77 6.34 5.45
N ALA A 83 12.75 6.42 6.36
CA ALA A 83 13.29 7.70 6.85
C ALA A 83 13.95 8.50 5.71
N ASP A 84 14.70 7.84 4.81
CA ASP A 84 15.29 8.49 3.65
C ASP A 84 14.23 9.13 2.74
N LEU A 85 13.15 8.40 2.43
CA LEU A 85 12.02 8.97 1.66
C LEU A 85 11.36 10.15 2.39
N ALA A 86 11.20 10.05 3.72
CA ALA A 86 10.64 11.13 4.51
C ALA A 86 11.53 12.38 4.50
N HIS A 87 12.85 12.22 4.60
CA HIS A 87 13.82 13.31 4.50
C HIS A 87 13.85 13.99 3.12
N GLN A 88 13.55 13.24 2.07
CA GLN A 88 13.43 13.79 0.71
C GLN A 88 12.12 14.57 0.50
N ASN A 89 11.28 14.70 1.53
CA ASN A 89 10.02 15.42 1.51
C ASN A 89 9.12 14.96 0.34
N VAL A 90 8.98 13.62 0.16
CA VAL A 90 8.06 13.09 -0.84
C VAL A 90 6.64 13.55 -0.56
N THR A 91 5.86 13.79 -1.61
CA THR A 91 4.48 14.27 -1.49
C THR A 91 3.54 13.20 -0.91
N VAL A 92 3.82 11.94 -1.23
CA VAL A 92 3.10 10.76 -0.74
C VAL A 92 4.03 9.56 -0.74
N MET A 93 3.85 8.65 0.19
CA MET A 93 4.60 7.41 0.30
C MET A 93 3.70 6.22 -0.02
N ALA A 94 4.01 5.48 -1.09
CA ALA A 94 3.35 4.23 -1.45
C ALA A 94 4.12 3.06 -0.84
N ALA A 95 3.51 2.34 0.09
CA ALA A 95 4.15 1.26 0.85
C ALA A 95 3.58 -0.10 0.41
N ALA A 96 4.41 -0.93 -0.19
CA ALA A 96 4.04 -2.25 -0.67
C ALA A 96 4.26 -3.30 0.43
N TYR A 97 3.16 -3.94 0.82
CA TYR A 97 3.05 -4.94 1.88
C TYR A 97 3.22 -4.38 3.30
N LEU A 98 2.78 -5.18 4.26
CA LEU A 98 2.66 -4.78 5.66
C LEU A 98 3.97 -4.30 6.31
N PRO A 99 5.13 -4.98 6.15
CA PRO A 99 6.38 -4.50 6.76
C PRO A 99 6.80 -3.12 6.27
N ALA A 100 6.66 -2.84 4.97
CA ALA A 100 6.96 -1.53 4.40
C ALA A 100 5.97 -0.46 4.92
N ALA A 101 4.69 -0.81 5.04
CA ALA A 101 3.67 0.10 5.56
C ALA A 101 3.90 0.48 7.03
N LEU A 102 4.31 -0.48 7.88
CA LEU A 102 4.66 -0.22 9.28
C LEU A 102 5.89 0.69 9.39
N ALA A 103 6.93 0.45 8.58
CA ALA A 103 8.11 1.29 8.52
C ALA A 103 7.79 2.71 8.05
N ALA A 104 6.97 2.86 7.01
CA ALA A 104 6.51 4.15 6.50
C ALA A 104 5.72 4.92 7.56
N LYS A 105 4.78 4.26 8.25
CA LYS A 105 4.00 4.85 9.35
C LYS A 105 4.90 5.36 10.47
N SER A 106 5.94 4.61 10.82
CA SER A 106 6.88 4.98 11.88
C SER A 106 7.80 6.14 11.49
N ALA A 107 8.09 6.29 10.18
CA ALA A 107 9.00 7.32 9.68
C ALA A 107 8.38 8.71 9.59
N THR A 108 7.06 8.82 9.49
CA THR A 108 6.38 10.11 9.33
C THR A 108 4.96 10.10 9.88
N SER A 109 4.54 11.22 10.45
CA SER A 109 3.14 11.49 10.84
C SER A 109 2.45 12.50 9.92
N THR A 110 3.17 13.11 9.00
CA THR A 110 2.67 14.22 8.16
C THR A 110 2.56 13.84 6.68
N ILE A 111 3.52 13.07 6.16
CA ILE A 111 3.47 12.61 4.76
C ILE A 111 2.38 11.54 4.64
N PRO A 112 1.40 11.68 3.72
CA PRO A 112 0.41 10.66 3.48
C PRO A 112 1.06 9.32 3.08
N VAL A 113 0.64 8.23 3.72
CA VAL A 113 1.09 6.87 3.43
C VAL A 113 -0.07 6.07 2.85
N VAL A 114 0.10 5.57 1.63
CA VAL A 114 -0.86 4.69 0.97
C VAL A 114 -0.27 3.29 0.91
N PHE A 115 -0.93 2.32 1.55
CA PHE A 115 -0.42 0.95 1.59
C PHE A 115 -1.26 -0.02 0.75
N VAL A 116 -0.60 -1.10 0.32
CA VAL A 116 -1.23 -2.32 -0.17
C VAL A 116 -0.77 -3.47 0.70
N SER A 117 -1.71 -4.22 1.31
CA SER A 117 -1.38 -5.34 2.20
C SER A 117 -2.22 -6.57 1.87
N GLY A 118 -1.63 -7.75 2.00
CA GLY A 118 -2.33 -9.04 2.01
C GLY A 118 -2.74 -9.51 3.43
N SER A 119 -2.32 -8.78 4.47
CA SER A 119 -2.58 -9.09 5.88
C SER A 119 -3.52 -8.05 6.48
N ASP A 120 -4.15 -8.40 7.61
CA ASP A 120 -5.05 -7.49 8.33
C ASP A 120 -4.26 -6.30 8.93
N PRO A 121 -4.53 -5.07 8.48
CA PRO A 121 -3.82 -3.90 8.95
C PRO A 121 -4.29 -3.43 10.34
N ILE A 122 -5.46 -3.87 10.81
CA ILE A 122 -5.97 -3.55 12.15
C ILE A 122 -5.25 -4.41 13.17
N GLU A 123 -5.19 -5.72 12.94
CA GLU A 123 -4.46 -6.67 13.78
C GLU A 123 -2.98 -6.29 13.91
N ALA A 124 -2.40 -5.83 12.80
CA ALA A 124 -1.01 -5.36 12.77
C ALA A 124 -0.79 -3.97 13.38
N GLY A 125 -1.83 -3.28 13.86
CA GLY A 125 -1.75 -1.94 14.42
C GLY A 125 -1.40 -0.85 13.39
N LEU A 126 -1.53 -1.12 12.09
CA LEU A 126 -1.26 -0.15 11.04
C LEU A 126 -2.35 0.93 10.97
N VAL A 127 -3.61 0.52 11.07
CA VAL A 127 -4.78 1.41 11.15
C VAL A 127 -5.72 0.96 12.27
N THR A 128 -6.57 1.87 12.76
CA THR A 128 -7.53 1.55 13.84
C THR A 128 -8.86 1.01 13.31
N SER A 129 -9.23 1.34 12.10
CA SER A 129 -10.42 0.81 11.41
C SER A 129 -10.29 0.97 9.90
N PHE A 130 -11.05 0.15 9.15
CA PHE A 130 -11.12 0.26 7.67
C PHE A 130 -11.85 1.51 7.20
N ASN A 131 -12.92 1.89 7.90
CA ASN A 131 -13.80 2.99 7.46
C ASN A 131 -13.27 4.36 7.87
N ARG A 132 -12.42 4.43 8.89
CA ARG A 132 -11.79 5.64 9.40
C ARG A 132 -10.36 5.32 9.81
N PRO A 133 -9.45 5.15 8.85
CA PRO A 133 -8.05 5.02 9.17
C PRO A 133 -7.61 6.29 9.88
N SER A 134 -7.00 6.14 11.06
CA SER A 134 -6.53 7.27 11.86
C SER A 134 -5.16 7.74 11.37
N GLY A 135 -4.92 9.05 11.42
CA GLY A 135 -3.65 9.66 11.06
C GLY A 135 -3.46 9.81 9.55
N ASN A 136 -2.21 9.69 9.11
CA ASN A 136 -1.77 9.90 7.72
C ASN A 136 -1.71 8.62 6.89
N VAL A 137 -2.25 7.49 7.39
CA VAL A 137 -2.12 6.17 6.74
C VAL A 137 -3.47 5.71 6.20
N THR A 138 -3.52 5.35 4.92
CA THR A 138 -4.67 4.75 4.25
C THR A 138 -4.21 3.68 3.27
N GLY A 139 -5.11 2.83 2.78
CA GLY A 139 -4.69 1.83 1.79
C GLY A 139 -5.73 0.79 1.45
N ILE A 140 -5.25 -0.26 0.79
CA ILE A 140 -6.05 -1.35 0.25
C ILE A 140 -5.57 -2.66 0.85
N VAL A 141 -6.52 -3.50 1.27
CA VAL A 141 -6.23 -4.87 1.68
C VAL A 141 -6.65 -5.82 0.58
N ILE A 142 -5.69 -6.54 0.04
CA ILE A 142 -5.94 -7.62 -0.92
C ILE A 142 -6.17 -8.89 -0.11
N THR A 143 -7.41 -9.12 0.29
CA THR A 143 -7.73 -10.27 1.13
C THR A 143 -7.77 -11.55 0.29
N ALA A 144 -6.73 -12.34 0.35
CA ALA A 144 -6.79 -13.77 0.01
C ALA A 144 -7.66 -14.57 1.02
N MET A 145 -8.07 -13.94 2.13
CA MET A 145 -8.88 -14.53 3.21
C MET A 145 -10.31 -14.91 2.83
N LEU A 146 -10.77 -14.59 1.63
CA LEU A 146 -12.07 -15.08 1.13
C LEU A 146 -12.03 -16.56 0.75
N GLY A 147 -10.87 -17.23 0.76
CA GLY A 147 -10.76 -18.64 0.41
C GLY A 147 -11.55 -19.54 1.35
N SER A 148 -11.36 -19.43 2.66
CA SER A 148 -12.10 -20.22 3.68
C SER A 148 -13.59 -19.90 3.69
N LYS A 149 -13.93 -18.59 3.61
CA LYS A 149 -15.33 -18.15 3.55
C LYS A 149 -16.03 -18.58 2.25
N ARG A 150 -15.34 -18.53 1.13
CA ARG A 150 -15.84 -19.04 -0.17
C ARG A 150 -16.00 -20.55 -0.17
N LEU A 151 -15.05 -21.28 0.42
CA LEU A 151 -15.15 -22.73 0.59
C LEU A 151 -16.31 -23.11 1.51
N GLU A 152 -16.53 -22.37 2.58
CA GLU A 152 -17.66 -22.56 3.48
C GLU A 152 -19.00 -22.30 2.78
N LEU A 153 -19.12 -21.22 2.02
CA LEU A 153 -20.29 -20.91 1.20
C LEU A 153 -20.52 -21.95 0.09
N LEU A 154 -19.46 -22.40 -0.58
CA LEU A 154 -19.54 -23.49 -1.54
C LEU A 154 -20.02 -24.79 -0.89
N ARG A 155 -19.53 -25.12 0.32
CA ARG A 155 -19.98 -26.28 1.09
C ARG A 155 -21.44 -26.17 1.49
N GLN A 156 -21.94 -24.98 1.82
CA GLN A 156 -23.36 -24.74 2.13
C GLN A 156 -24.25 -24.82 0.88
N LEU A 157 -23.77 -24.38 -0.28
CA LEU A 157 -24.51 -24.41 -1.55
C LEU A 157 -24.54 -25.79 -2.17
N VAL A 158 -23.50 -26.58 -2.01
CA VAL A 158 -23.42 -27.95 -2.51
C VAL A 158 -23.92 -28.90 -1.44
N HIS A 159 -25.22 -29.20 -1.46
CA HIS A 159 -25.93 -30.07 -0.49
C HIS A 159 -25.50 -31.54 -0.50
N ARG A 160 -24.36 -31.87 -1.07
CA ARG A 160 -23.78 -33.23 -1.01
C ARG A 160 -22.27 -33.14 -0.90
N THR A 161 -21.78 -33.76 0.14
CA THR A 161 -20.41 -34.09 0.48
C THR A 161 -19.51 -34.23 -0.76
N ILE A 162 -18.81 -33.16 -1.12
CA ILE A 162 -17.64 -33.31 -1.97
C ILE A 162 -16.55 -33.85 -1.04
N TYR A 163 -16.33 -35.16 -1.08
CA TYR A 163 -15.09 -35.75 -0.59
C TYR A 163 -13.98 -35.19 -1.49
N LEU A 164 -13.25 -34.21 -1.00
CA LEU A 164 -11.97 -33.85 -1.61
C LEU A 164 -11.07 -35.08 -1.47
N ALA A 165 -10.91 -35.80 -2.56
CA ALA A 165 -10.09 -37.00 -2.63
C ALA A 165 -8.69 -36.69 -2.06
N GLY A 166 -8.36 -37.27 -0.91
CA GLY A 166 -7.05 -37.20 -0.29
C GLY A 166 -6.94 -36.62 1.09
N MET A 167 -8.00 -36.03 1.67
CA MET A 167 -7.95 -35.58 3.09
C MET A 167 -8.89 -36.42 3.96
N GLU A 168 -8.53 -37.67 4.16
CA GLU A 168 -9.06 -38.39 5.29
C GLU A 168 -8.51 -37.77 6.60
N PRO A 169 -9.38 -37.38 7.54
CA PRO A 169 -8.89 -36.99 8.86
C PRO A 169 -8.15 -38.15 9.48
N MET A 170 -6.87 -37.96 9.83
CA MET A 170 -5.97 -38.94 10.47
C MET A 170 -6.48 -39.48 11.82
N ALA A 171 -7.75 -39.32 12.19
CA ALA A 171 -8.30 -39.63 13.50
C ALA A 171 -8.92 -41.04 13.62
N ARG A 172 -8.82 -41.91 12.61
CA ARG A 172 -9.34 -43.28 12.71
C ARG A 172 -8.39 -44.39 12.21
N ARG A 173 -7.10 -44.27 12.45
CA ARG A 173 -6.26 -45.49 12.49
C ARG A 173 -6.49 -46.18 13.83
N ARG A 174 -7.46 -47.07 13.86
CA ARG A 174 -7.54 -48.07 14.93
C ARG A 174 -6.25 -48.91 14.87
N LEU A 175 -5.45 -48.81 15.90
CA LEU A 175 -4.34 -49.74 16.13
C LEU A 175 -4.90 -51.17 16.08
N PRO A 176 -4.28 -52.15 15.41
CA PRO A 176 -4.69 -53.52 15.46
C PRO A 176 -4.53 -54.01 16.90
N ARG A 177 -5.62 -54.54 17.46
CA ARG A 177 -5.56 -55.27 18.72
C ARG A 177 -4.61 -56.47 18.59
N ALA A 178 -3.48 -56.41 19.27
CA ALA A 178 -2.63 -57.57 19.52
C ALA A 178 -3.38 -58.57 20.38
N GLY A 179 -4.10 -59.49 19.74
CA GLY A 179 -4.65 -60.69 20.35
C GLY A 179 -3.73 -61.86 20.04
N GLY A 180 -2.73 -62.06 20.87
CA GLY A 180 -1.87 -63.25 20.86
C GLY A 180 -1.94 -63.93 22.21
N SER A 181 -2.84 -64.89 22.33
CA SER A 181 -2.85 -65.85 23.42
C SER A 181 -1.64 -66.77 23.29
N VAL A 182 -0.67 -66.63 24.18
CA VAL A 182 0.40 -67.61 24.36
C VAL A 182 -0.19 -68.74 25.25
N SER A 183 -0.36 -69.91 24.63
CA SER A 183 -0.61 -71.18 25.36
C SER A 183 0.72 -71.77 25.74
N LEU A 184 0.94 -71.94 27.03
CA LEU A 184 2.02 -72.74 27.60
C LEU A 184 1.54 -74.23 27.64
N SER A 185 2.36 -75.10 27.02
CA SER A 185 2.45 -76.54 27.30
C SER A 185 3.89 -76.93 27.20
#